data_053d8222ea352c8a579d17b76c855ece
#
_entry.id   053d8222ea352c8a579d17b76c855ece
#
_cell.length_a   1.000
_cell.length_b   1.000
_cell.length_c   1.000
_cell.angle_alpha   90.00
_cell.angle_beta   90.00
_cell.angle_gamma   90.00
#
_symmetry.space_group_name_H-M   'P 1'
#
loop_
_entity.id
_entity.type
_entity.pdbx_description
1 polymer ?
#
loop_
_entity_poly.entity_id
_entity_poly.type
_entity_poly.pdbx_seq_one_letter_code
_entity_poly.pdbx_strand_id
1 'polypeptide(L)'
;MFVPEGFEPPLGLTTDVFTLEPLGPEHNERDYAAWSSSIDHIRASPGYGPNSSWPHVMSVADNLGDLERHARDFTERSGFTYTVLDPGGDVVGCVYVYPARDATYDAHVRSWVRESRAELDMPLREAVAGWLGASWPFERPLYEPLLG
;
A
#
# COMPACT_ATOMS: atom_id res chain seq x y z
N MET A 1 -17.97 9.45 4.21
CA MET A 1 -17.14 8.82 5.25
C MET A 1 -16.64 7.47 4.71
N PHE A 2 -15.31 7.32 4.62
CA PHE A 2 -14.74 6.13 4.02
C PHE A 2 -14.94 4.88 4.88
N VAL A 3 -14.68 4.99 6.17
CA VAL A 3 -14.86 3.88 7.12
C VAL A 3 -15.84 4.26 8.21
N PRO A 4 -16.53 3.29 8.83
CA PRO A 4 -17.49 3.58 9.90
C PRO A 4 -16.84 4.34 11.06
N GLU A 5 -17.60 5.21 11.72
CA GLU A 5 -17.10 6.07 12.79
C GLU A 5 -16.42 5.29 13.93
N GLY A 6 -16.95 4.13 14.28
CA GLY A 6 -16.40 3.32 15.36
C GLY A 6 -15.28 2.38 14.95
N PHE A 7 -14.90 2.36 13.67
CA PHE A 7 -13.85 1.47 13.18
C PHE A 7 -12.45 2.04 13.48
N GLU A 8 -11.59 1.21 14.08
CA GLU A 8 -10.20 1.55 14.32
C GLU A 8 -9.33 0.81 13.31
N PRO A 9 -8.64 1.54 12.40
CA PRO A 9 -7.78 0.87 11.43
C PRO A 9 -6.64 0.14 12.12
N PRO A 10 -6.30 -1.08 11.67
CA PRO A 10 -5.17 -1.80 12.24
C PRO A 10 -3.87 -0.98 12.13
N LEU A 11 -3.03 -1.06 13.15
CA LEU A 11 -1.73 -0.38 13.14
C LEU A 11 -0.64 -1.25 12.54
N GLY A 12 -0.98 -2.42 12.02
CA GLY A 12 -0.03 -3.27 11.34
C GLY A 12 -0.54 -4.65 11.05
N LEU A 13 0.32 -5.40 10.39
CA LEU A 13 0.13 -6.81 10.08
C LEU A 13 1.51 -7.46 10.09
N THR A 14 1.69 -8.51 10.86
CA THR A 14 2.96 -9.22 10.94
C THR A 14 2.81 -10.63 10.41
N THR A 15 3.73 -11.02 9.53
CA THR A 15 3.86 -12.39 9.03
C THR A 15 5.29 -12.88 9.28
N ASP A 16 5.59 -14.11 8.90
CA ASP A 16 6.94 -14.66 9.07
C ASP A 16 7.99 -13.95 8.19
N VAL A 17 7.55 -13.30 7.09
CA VAL A 17 8.46 -12.76 6.09
C VAL A 17 8.46 -11.24 5.99
N PHE A 18 7.43 -10.57 6.51
CA PHE A 18 7.35 -9.11 6.48
C PHE A 18 6.41 -8.58 7.56
N THR A 19 6.53 -7.27 7.81
CA THR A 19 5.65 -6.53 8.71
C THR A 19 5.15 -5.28 7.99
N LEU A 20 3.85 -4.99 8.13
CA LEU A 20 3.26 -3.73 7.68
C LEU A 20 3.14 -2.79 8.86
N GLU A 21 3.44 -1.50 8.63
CA GLU A 21 3.18 -0.43 9.60
C GLU A 21 2.74 0.83 8.85
N PRO A 22 2.01 1.75 9.49
CA PRO A 22 1.56 2.96 8.79
C PRO A 22 2.74 3.73 8.20
N LEU A 23 2.61 4.12 6.93
CA LEU A 23 3.65 4.85 6.22
C LEU A 23 3.72 6.28 6.73
N GLY A 24 4.93 6.73 7.06
CA GLY A 24 5.16 8.10 7.52
C GLY A 24 6.46 8.68 7.02
N PRO A 25 6.71 9.98 7.31
CA PRO A 25 7.91 10.68 6.86
C PRO A 25 9.22 9.99 7.26
N GLU A 26 9.24 9.27 8.37
CA GLU A 26 10.41 8.54 8.85
C GLU A 26 10.88 7.44 7.89
N HIS A 27 10.01 6.99 6.99
CA HIS A 27 10.34 5.96 6.01
C HIS A 27 10.87 6.51 4.68
N ASN A 28 10.96 7.84 4.54
CA ASN A 28 11.13 8.48 3.23
C ASN A 28 12.31 7.94 2.42
N GLU A 29 13.50 7.91 3.00
CA GLU A 29 14.69 7.49 2.24
C GLU A 29 14.60 6.03 1.79
N ARG A 30 14.19 5.14 2.70
CA ARG A 30 14.05 3.72 2.40
C ARG A 30 12.93 3.46 1.38
N ASP A 31 11.81 4.16 1.52
CA ASP A 31 10.68 4.07 0.61
C ASP A 31 11.08 4.54 -0.79
N TYR A 32 11.73 5.69 -0.87
CA TYR A 32 12.19 6.24 -2.14
C TYR A 32 13.15 5.28 -2.84
N ALA A 33 14.11 4.72 -2.12
CA ALA A 33 15.05 3.76 -2.68
C ALA A 33 14.34 2.52 -3.23
N ALA A 34 13.30 2.06 -2.55
CA ALA A 34 12.55 0.88 -2.95
C ALA A 34 11.81 1.09 -4.27
N TRP A 35 10.99 2.15 -4.37
CA TRP A 35 10.18 2.33 -5.58
C TRP A 35 10.97 2.96 -6.74
N SER A 36 11.90 3.87 -6.46
CA SER A 36 12.65 4.54 -7.54
C SER A 36 13.55 3.58 -8.31
N SER A 37 13.97 2.49 -7.68
CA SER A 37 14.74 1.43 -8.35
C SER A 37 13.84 0.42 -9.07
N SER A 38 12.51 0.60 -9.02
CA SER A 38 11.56 -0.43 -9.46
C SER A 38 10.43 0.13 -10.32
N ILE A 39 10.61 1.29 -10.94
CA ILE A 39 9.54 2.00 -11.66
C ILE A 39 8.87 1.12 -12.71
N ASP A 40 9.64 0.50 -13.60
CA ASP A 40 9.08 -0.34 -14.67
C ASP A 40 8.40 -1.58 -14.10
N HIS A 41 8.99 -2.19 -13.08
CA HIS A 41 8.42 -3.34 -12.41
C HIS A 41 7.07 -3.01 -11.78
N ILE A 42 6.98 -1.88 -11.08
CA ILE A 42 5.72 -1.45 -10.45
C ILE A 42 4.66 -1.14 -11.51
N ARG A 43 5.05 -0.46 -12.61
CA ARG A 43 4.10 -0.13 -13.69
C ARG A 43 3.55 -1.37 -14.38
N ALA A 44 4.27 -2.48 -14.34
CA ALA A 44 3.79 -3.75 -14.87
C ALA A 44 2.89 -4.49 -13.87
N SER A 45 2.78 -4.00 -12.64
CA SER A 45 1.95 -4.63 -11.59
C SER A 45 0.50 -4.17 -11.71
N PRO A 46 -0.48 -5.01 -11.30
CA PRO A 46 -1.88 -4.62 -11.32
C PRO A 46 -2.14 -3.35 -10.51
N GLY A 47 -2.95 -2.44 -11.07
CA GLY A 47 -3.30 -1.17 -10.43
C GLY A 47 -2.39 -0.01 -10.80
N TYR A 48 -1.29 -0.24 -11.57
CA TYR A 48 -0.30 0.78 -11.91
C TYR A 48 -0.04 0.87 -13.43
N GLY A 49 -1.07 0.61 -14.22
CA GLY A 49 -0.97 0.59 -15.67
C GLY A 49 -0.80 1.97 -16.31
N PRO A 50 -0.94 2.07 -17.65
CA PRO A 50 -0.60 3.29 -18.39
C PRO A 50 -1.39 4.53 -17.99
N ASN A 51 -2.55 4.37 -17.36
CA ASN A 51 -3.36 5.51 -16.92
C ASN A 51 -2.98 6.01 -15.52
N SER A 52 -2.05 5.35 -14.84
CA SER A 52 -1.59 5.80 -13.54
C SER A 52 -0.48 6.84 -13.71
N SER A 53 -0.52 7.91 -12.92
CA SER A 53 0.52 8.94 -12.94
C SER A 53 1.74 8.55 -12.10
N TRP A 54 1.61 7.54 -11.24
CA TRP A 54 2.68 7.09 -10.35
C TRP A 54 2.96 5.61 -10.62
N PRO A 55 4.20 5.10 -10.55
CA PRO A 55 5.42 5.85 -10.23
C PRO A 55 6.02 6.56 -11.45
N HIS A 56 6.72 7.64 -11.19
CA HIS A 56 7.50 8.37 -12.19
C HIS A 56 8.73 8.97 -11.50
N VAL A 57 9.69 9.44 -12.29
CA VAL A 57 10.89 10.05 -11.72
C VAL A 57 10.52 11.31 -10.95
N MET A 58 10.92 11.37 -9.68
CA MET A 58 10.71 12.52 -8.82
C MET A 58 11.80 12.56 -7.76
N SER A 59 11.95 13.69 -7.07
CA SER A 59 13.00 13.86 -6.06
C SER A 59 12.62 13.20 -4.73
N VAL A 60 13.62 12.97 -3.89
CA VAL A 60 13.38 12.47 -2.53
C VAL A 60 12.58 13.49 -1.70
N ALA A 61 12.75 14.79 -1.97
CA ALA A 61 11.99 15.84 -1.31
C ALA A 61 10.50 15.79 -1.71
N ASP A 62 10.20 15.53 -2.97
CA ASP A 62 8.82 15.37 -3.44
C ASP A 62 8.20 14.12 -2.80
N ASN A 63 8.98 13.05 -2.66
CA ASN A 63 8.51 11.84 -2.01
C ASN A 63 8.16 12.10 -0.54
N LEU A 64 8.96 12.91 0.14
CA LEU A 64 8.66 13.28 1.53
C LEU A 64 7.28 13.95 1.63
N GLY A 65 6.95 14.84 0.70
CA GLY A 65 5.64 15.47 0.65
C GLY A 65 4.50 14.46 0.47
N ASP A 66 4.73 13.44 -0.35
CA ASP A 66 3.76 12.36 -0.53
C ASP A 66 3.58 11.55 0.76
N LEU A 67 4.66 11.25 1.47
CA LEU A 67 4.58 10.49 2.70
C LEU A 67 3.87 11.28 3.81
N GLU A 68 4.11 12.59 3.86
CA GLU A 68 3.39 13.47 4.78
C GLU A 68 1.89 13.49 4.48
N ARG A 69 1.52 13.50 3.20
CA ARG A 69 0.11 13.43 2.78
C ARG A 69 -0.50 12.09 3.18
N HIS A 70 0.19 10.97 2.97
CA HIS A 70 -0.31 9.66 3.37
C HIS A 70 -0.52 9.57 4.88
N ALA A 71 0.38 10.16 5.67
CA ALA A 71 0.23 10.19 7.12
C ALA A 71 -0.98 11.02 7.55
N ARG A 72 -1.24 12.15 6.87
CA ARG A 72 -2.44 12.97 7.11
C ARG A 72 -3.72 12.21 6.77
N ASP A 73 -3.73 11.55 5.61
CA ASP A 73 -4.90 10.76 5.18
C ASP A 73 -5.24 9.69 6.22
N PHE A 74 -4.22 9.05 6.79
CA PHE A 74 -4.42 8.04 7.82
C PHE A 74 -5.08 8.65 9.06
N THR A 75 -4.56 9.77 9.55
CA THR A 75 -5.11 10.48 10.71
C THR A 75 -6.52 10.98 10.44
N GLU A 76 -6.78 11.48 9.24
CA GLU A 76 -8.09 12.00 8.84
C GLU A 76 -9.07 10.90 8.43
N ARG A 77 -8.62 9.65 8.39
CA ARG A 77 -9.44 8.48 8.07
C ARG A 77 -9.96 8.50 6.63
N SER A 78 -9.24 9.18 5.73
CA SER A 78 -9.61 9.30 4.31
C SER A 78 -8.89 8.27 3.43
N GLY A 79 -7.83 7.65 3.92
CA GLY A 79 -7.08 6.63 3.21
C GLY A 79 -5.98 6.10 4.13
N PHE A 80 -5.62 4.82 3.96
CA PHE A 80 -4.66 4.17 4.85
C PHE A 80 -3.55 3.54 4.03
N THR A 81 -2.32 4.01 4.25
CA THR A 81 -1.14 3.50 3.53
C THR A 81 -0.19 2.85 4.53
N TYR A 82 0.28 1.65 4.18
CA TYR A 82 1.21 0.89 5.01
C TYR A 82 2.48 0.60 4.23
N THR A 83 3.63 0.84 4.85
CA THR A 83 4.90 0.37 4.30
C THR A 83 5.10 -1.09 4.67
N VAL A 84 5.78 -1.85 3.81
CA VAL A 84 6.08 -3.26 4.04
C VAL A 84 7.58 -3.39 4.30
N LEU A 85 7.92 -3.89 5.47
CA LEU A 85 9.31 -4.03 5.91
C LEU A 85 9.70 -5.50 6.00
N ASP A 86 10.91 -5.83 5.56
CA ASP A 86 11.46 -7.16 5.79
C ASP A 86 11.99 -7.27 7.23
N PRO A 87 12.42 -8.48 7.68
CA PRO A 87 12.94 -8.63 9.05
C PRO A 87 14.13 -7.74 9.39
N GLY A 88 14.89 -7.30 8.37
CA GLY A 88 16.02 -6.39 8.55
C GLY A 88 15.64 -4.93 8.65
N GLY A 89 14.37 -4.60 8.42
CA GLY A 89 13.88 -3.22 8.46
C GLY A 89 13.94 -2.48 7.13
N ASP A 90 14.32 -3.15 6.04
CA ASP A 90 14.30 -2.55 4.71
C ASP A 90 12.88 -2.47 4.16
N VAL A 91 12.57 -1.39 3.44
CA VAL A 91 11.29 -1.25 2.75
C VAL A 91 11.30 -2.16 1.52
N VAL A 92 10.37 -3.10 1.48
CA VAL A 92 10.24 -4.04 0.36
C VAL A 92 8.96 -3.82 -0.45
N GLY A 93 8.04 -3.01 0.03
CA GLY A 93 6.80 -2.74 -0.68
C GLY A 93 5.91 -1.73 0.03
N CYS A 94 4.68 -1.64 -0.45
CA CYS A 94 3.69 -0.71 0.11
C CYS A 94 2.28 -1.21 -0.19
N VAL A 95 1.34 -0.88 0.68
CA VAL A 95 -0.08 -1.22 0.53
C VAL A 95 -0.93 0.03 0.72
N TYR A 96 -1.84 0.30 -0.20
CA TYR A 96 -2.75 1.44 -0.15
C TYR A 96 -4.19 0.96 -0.03
N VAL A 97 -4.92 1.50 0.96
CA VAL A 97 -6.34 1.21 1.19
C VAL A 97 -7.10 2.52 1.09
N TYR A 98 -7.72 2.76 -0.05
CA TYR A 98 -8.39 4.04 -0.35
C TYR A 98 -9.81 3.82 -0.85
N PRO A 99 -10.64 4.88 -0.86
CA PRO A 99 -11.98 4.78 -1.46
C PRO A 99 -11.89 4.40 -2.94
N ALA A 100 -12.82 3.58 -3.41
CA ALA A 100 -12.90 3.23 -4.82
C ALA A 100 -13.64 4.33 -5.59
N ARG A 101 -13.20 4.58 -6.82
CA ARG A 101 -13.92 5.49 -7.73
C ARG A 101 -15.21 4.87 -8.25
N ASP A 102 -15.18 3.55 -8.48
CA ASP A 102 -16.33 2.79 -8.93
C ASP A 102 -17.21 2.45 -7.72
N ALA A 103 -18.45 2.91 -7.73
CA ALA A 103 -19.40 2.72 -6.63
C ALA A 103 -19.76 1.25 -6.39
N THR A 104 -19.41 0.35 -7.31
CA THR A 104 -19.60 -1.10 -7.11
C THR A 104 -18.74 -1.61 -5.96
N TYR A 105 -17.60 -0.95 -5.70
CA TYR A 105 -16.65 -1.35 -4.66
C TYR A 105 -16.65 -0.33 -3.52
N ASP A 106 -16.44 -0.80 -2.30
CA ASP A 106 -16.37 0.08 -1.11
C ASP A 106 -14.93 0.43 -0.72
N ALA A 107 -13.95 -0.15 -1.38
CA ALA A 107 -12.54 0.21 -1.22
C ALA A 107 -11.76 -0.22 -2.46
N HIS A 108 -10.67 0.49 -2.74
CA HIS A 108 -9.70 0.09 -3.75
C HIS A 108 -8.37 -0.12 -3.06
N VAL A 109 -7.88 -1.34 -3.07
CA VAL A 109 -6.61 -1.72 -2.45
C VAL A 109 -5.59 -1.98 -3.54
N ARG A 110 -4.40 -1.41 -3.37
CA ARG A 110 -3.28 -1.62 -4.30
C ARG A 110 -2.04 -1.93 -3.49
N SER A 111 -1.13 -2.66 -4.08
CA SER A 111 0.15 -2.95 -3.45
C SER A 111 1.23 -3.09 -4.51
N TRP A 112 2.47 -2.88 -4.11
CA TRP A 112 3.63 -3.16 -4.96
C TRP A 112 4.75 -3.69 -4.09
N VAL A 113 5.65 -4.43 -4.71
CA VAL A 113 6.92 -4.82 -4.08
C VAL A 113 8.06 -4.34 -4.97
N ARG A 114 9.22 -4.08 -4.37
CA ARG A 114 10.40 -3.69 -5.13
C ARG A 114 10.85 -4.85 -6.02
N GLU A 115 11.47 -4.52 -7.15
CA GLU A 115 11.88 -5.51 -8.14
C GLU A 115 12.81 -6.58 -7.56
N SER A 116 13.75 -6.17 -6.71
CA SER A 116 14.70 -7.11 -6.09
C SER A 116 14.04 -8.10 -5.12
N ARG A 117 12.78 -7.89 -4.76
CA ARG A 117 12.02 -8.76 -3.88
C ARG A 117 10.68 -9.14 -4.52
N ALA A 118 10.70 -9.34 -5.84
CA ALA A 118 9.50 -9.69 -6.61
C ALA A 118 8.80 -10.96 -6.10
N GLU A 119 9.54 -11.89 -5.49
CA GLU A 119 9.00 -13.11 -4.91
C GLU A 119 8.00 -12.84 -3.77
N LEU A 120 8.02 -11.66 -3.19
CA LEU A 120 7.11 -11.29 -2.11
C LEU A 120 5.75 -10.79 -2.60
N ASP A 121 5.56 -10.58 -3.90
CA ASP A 121 4.31 -10.03 -4.41
C ASP A 121 3.09 -10.90 -4.08
N MET A 122 3.15 -12.18 -4.44
CA MET A 122 2.04 -13.10 -4.15
C MET A 122 1.82 -13.31 -2.65
N PRO A 123 2.86 -13.57 -1.83
CA PRO A 123 2.67 -13.66 -0.39
C PRO A 123 2.04 -12.39 0.22
N LEU A 124 2.44 -11.21 -0.27
CA LEU A 124 1.86 -9.96 0.21
C LEU A 124 0.38 -9.87 -0.15
N ARG A 125 0.02 -10.16 -1.40
CA ARG A 125 -1.38 -10.11 -1.86
C ARG A 125 -2.26 -11.08 -1.08
N GLU A 126 -1.77 -12.30 -0.84
CA GLU A 126 -2.50 -13.30 -0.05
C GLU A 126 -2.71 -12.84 1.39
N ALA A 127 -1.66 -12.32 2.02
CA ALA A 127 -1.74 -11.83 3.38
C ALA A 127 -2.70 -10.65 3.51
N VAL A 128 -2.64 -9.70 2.58
CA VAL A 128 -3.50 -8.52 2.59
C VAL A 128 -4.95 -8.90 2.32
N ALA A 129 -5.21 -9.80 1.37
CA ALA A 129 -6.56 -10.27 1.08
C ALA A 129 -7.20 -10.90 2.31
N GLY A 130 -6.47 -11.75 3.02
CA GLY A 130 -6.95 -12.33 4.28
C GLY A 130 -7.18 -11.29 5.36
N TRP A 131 -6.29 -10.32 5.47
CA TRP A 131 -6.38 -9.21 6.41
C TRP A 131 -7.62 -8.34 6.16
N LEU A 132 -7.91 -8.06 4.89
CA LEU A 132 -9.10 -7.30 4.51
C LEU A 132 -10.38 -7.98 5.00
N GLY A 133 -10.46 -9.30 4.84
CA GLY A 133 -11.62 -10.05 5.28
C GLY A 133 -11.74 -10.17 6.80
N ALA A 134 -10.63 -10.21 7.51
CA ALA A 134 -10.60 -10.44 8.95
C ALA A 134 -10.66 -9.17 9.77
N SER A 135 -10.09 -8.06 9.29
CA SER A 135 -9.82 -6.88 10.13
C SER A 135 -10.38 -5.56 9.60
N TRP A 136 -10.97 -5.56 8.42
CA TRP A 136 -11.49 -4.34 7.78
C TRP A 136 -13.01 -4.44 7.54
N PRO A 137 -13.72 -3.30 7.47
CA PRO A 137 -15.19 -3.31 7.40
C PRO A 137 -15.75 -3.40 5.99
N PHE A 138 -14.92 -3.72 4.99
CA PHE A 138 -15.34 -3.70 3.59
C PHE A 138 -16.03 -4.98 3.19
N GLU A 139 -17.16 -4.86 2.48
CA GLU A 139 -17.89 -5.98 1.92
C GLU A 139 -17.44 -6.32 0.49
N ARG A 140 -17.04 -5.29 -0.28
CA ARG A 140 -16.66 -5.44 -1.69
C ARG A 140 -15.39 -4.66 -2.00
N PRO A 141 -14.24 -5.00 -1.38
CA PRO A 141 -12.99 -4.34 -1.73
C PRO A 141 -12.49 -4.81 -3.10
N LEU A 142 -11.98 -3.86 -3.88
CA LEU A 142 -11.29 -4.17 -5.13
C LEU A 142 -9.80 -4.31 -4.86
N TYR A 143 -9.24 -5.48 -5.12
CA TYR A 143 -7.80 -5.71 -5.00
C TYR A 143 -7.36 -6.57 -6.18
N GLU A 144 -6.72 -5.97 -7.16
CA GLU A 144 -6.33 -6.66 -8.39
C GLU A 144 -4.93 -7.28 -8.26
N PRO A 145 -4.69 -8.48 -8.82
CA PRO A 145 -5.72 -9.35 -9.34
C PRO A 145 -6.60 -9.87 -8.23
N LEU A 146 -7.90 -9.96 -8.50
CA LEU A 146 -8.82 -10.52 -7.51
C LEU A 146 -8.43 -11.98 -7.32
N LEU A 147 -8.09 -12.35 -6.10
CA LEU A 147 -7.86 -13.73 -5.73
C LEU A 147 -9.23 -14.38 -5.65
N GLY A 148 -9.62 -14.96 -6.76
CA GLY A 148 -10.93 -15.58 -6.91
C GLY A 148 -11.07 -16.85 -6.15
#